data_32982d739b3908fab4d95d62abd01ac8
#
_entry.id   32982d739b3908fab4d95d62abd01ac8
#
_cell.length_a   1.000
_cell.length_b   1.000
_cell.length_c   1.000
_cell.angle_alpha   90.00
_cell.angle_beta   90.00
_cell.angle_gamma   90.00
#
_symmetry.space_group_name_H-M   'P 1'
#
loop_
_entity.id
_entity.type
_entity.pdbx_description
1 polymer ?
#
loop_
_entity_poly.entity_id
_entity_poly.type
_entity_poly.pdbx_seq_one_letter_code
_entity_poly.pdbx_strand_id
1 'polypeptide(L)'
;MNILGNRWAFALLVTAFVGTSRFSDFAGQLGAPPGSLTDRLQIFTASEVLASSSGRYLLTEKGRAVFPVLITALQWAQRWFTAPEGQAVLLRHTVCGNPFDAVLTCDQCAAGLRGSEVSAG
;
A
#
# COMPACT_ATOMS: atom_id res chain seq x y z
N MET A 1 9.44 -12.43 -2.61
CA MET A 1 9.30 -11.27 -1.72
C MET A 1 8.21 -11.54 -0.68
N ASN A 2 8.65 -11.96 0.51
CA ASN A 2 7.71 -12.43 1.53
C ASN A 2 6.95 -11.30 2.25
N ILE A 3 7.47 -10.08 2.22
CA ILE A 3 6.88 -8.94 2.93
C ILE A 3 5.45 -8.64 2.46
N LEU A 4 5.21 -8.73 1.17
CA LEU A 4 3.91 -8.43 0.58
C LEU A 4 3.07 -9.68 0.29
N GLY A 5 3.56 -10.88 0.64
CA GLY A 5 2.92 -12.13 0.28
C GLY A 5 1.74 -12.55 1.15
N ASN A 6 1.43 -11.81 2.19
CA ASN A 6 0.35 -12.12 3.10
C ASN A 6 -0.83 -11.19 2.86
N ARG A 7 -2.06 -11.74 2.94
CA ARG A 7 -3.28 -10.95 2.69
C ARG A 7 -3.39 -9.72 3.58
N TRP A 8 -2.89 -9.79 4.81
CA TRP A 8 -2.95 -8.68 5.75
C TRP A 8 -1.86 -7.65 5.52
N ALA A 9 -0.73 -8.06 4.93
CA ALA A 9 0.41 -7.17 4.69
C ALA A 9 0.03 -6.01 3.77
N PHE A 10 -0.65 -6.31 2.67
CA PHE A 10 -1.05 -5.31 1.70
C PHE A 10 -2.06 -4.33 2.30
N ALA A 11 -3.09 -4.87 2.95
CA ALA A 11 -4.13 -4.06 3.59
C ALA A 11 -3.54 -3.18 4.69
N LEU A 12 -2.59 -3.69 5.46
CA LEU A 12 -1.93 -2.93 6.51
C LEU A 12 -1.18 -1.74 5.95
N LEU A 13 -0.43 -1.93 4.87
CA LEU A 13 0.33 -0.84 4.25
C LEU A 13 -0.59 0.22 3.65
N VAL A 14 -1.67 -0.17 2.99
CA VAL A 14 -2.66 0.79 2.48
C VAL A 14 -3.22 1.61 3.63
N THR A 15 -3.57 0.95 4.73
CA THR A 15 -4.12 1.62 5.92
C THR A 15 -3.11 2.60 6.52
N ALA A 16 -1.81 2.22 6.56
CA ALA A 16 -0.75 3.11 7.02
C ALA A 16 -0.60 4.34 6.11
N PHE A 17 -0.72 4.16 4.80
CA PHE A 17 -0.63 5.28 3.85
C PHE A 17 -1.77 6.29 4.01
N VAL A 18 -2.95 5.86 4.41
CA VAL A 18 -4.06 6.79 4.64
C VAL A 18 -4.06 7.38 6.05
N GLY A 19 -3.00 7.16 6.83
CA GLY A 19 -2.75 7.88 8.06
C GLY A 19 -2.92 7.11 9.36
N THR A 20 -3.28 5.84 9.31
CA THR A 20 -3.41 5.02 10.52
C THR A 20 -2.03 4.74 11.10
N SER A 21 -1.86 4.88 12.40
CA SER A 21 -0.58 4.69 13.05
C SER A 21 -0.62 3.92 14.36
N ARG A 22 -1.78 3.83 15.01
CA ARG A 22 -1.92 3.16 16.31
C ARG A 22 -2.38 1.72 16.13
N PHE A 23 -1.84 0.81 16.97
CA PHE A 23 -2.21 -0.61 16.93
C PHE A 23 -3.72 -0.81 16.99
N SER A 24 -4.39 -0.12 17.92
CA SER A 24 -5.84 -0.27 18.09
C SER A 24 -6.62 0.14 16.85
N ASP A 25 -6.16 1.16 16.13
CA ASP A 25 -6.81 1.63 14.90
C ASP A 25 -6.57 0.65 13.76
N PHE A 26 -5.37 0.10 13.63
CA PHE A 26 -5.12 -0.98 12.66
C PHE A 26 -6.01 -2.18 12.95
N ALA A 27 -6.10 -2.59 14.21
CA ALA A 27 -6.91 -3.73 14.59
C ALA A 27 -8.39 -3.51 14.26
N GLY A 28 -8.92 -2.33 14.56
CA GLY A 28 -10.30 -1.99 14.30
C GLY A 28 -10.63 -1.91 12.82
N GLN A 29 -9.73 -1.33 12.02
CA GLN A 29 -9.98 -1.13 10.58
C GLN A 29 -9.79 -2.40 9.77
N LEU A 30 -8.80 -3.22 10.13
CA LEU A 30 -8.46 -4.40 9.36
C LEU A 30 -9.29 -5.63 9.73
N GLY A 31 -9.77 -5.71 10.98
CA GLY A 31 -10.46 -6.88 11.44
C GLY A 31 -9.58 -8.13 11.48
N ALA A 32 -8.26 -7.96 11.45
CA ALA A 32 -7.33 -9.06 11.48
C ALA A 32 -7.25 -9.66 12.89
N PRO A 33 -7.01 -10.98 13.02
CA PRO A 33 -6.71 -11.55 14.32
C PRO A 33 -5.52 -10.85 14.96
N PRO A 34 -5.52 -10.60 16.29
CA PRO A 34 -4.44 -9.83 16.94
C PRO A 34 -3.04 -10.40 16.69
N GLY A 35 -2.91 -11.72 16.69
CA GLY A 35 -1.63 -12.37 16.42
C GLY A 35 -1.11 -12.09 15.02
N SER A 36 -1.97 -12.12 14.01
CA SER A 36 -1.61 -11.83 12.63
C SER A 36 -1.17 -10.38 12.48
N LEU A 37 -1.87 -9.45 13.12
CA LEU A 37 -1.51 -8.05 13.08
C LEU A 37 -0.17 -7.80 13.75
N THR A 38 0.06 -8.36 14.93
CA THR A 38 1.32 -8.24 15.65
C THR A 38 2.47 -8.77 14.80
N ASP A 39 2.30 -9.94 14.19
CA ASP A 39 3.35 -10.54 13.36
C ASP A 39 3.70 -9.67 12.17
N ARG A 40 2.69 -9.12 11.48
CA ARG A 40 2.94 -8.26 10.32
C ARG A 40 3.60 -6.95 10.71
N LEU A 41 3.18 -6.33 11.80
CA LEU A 41 3.81 -5.11 12.29
C LEU A 41 5.27 -5.36 12.69
N GLN A 42 5.57 -6.51 13.31
CA GLN A 42 6.94 -6.89 13.63
C GLN A 42 7.80 -7.09 12.39
N ILE A 43 7.27 -7.77 11.38
CA ILE A 43 7.99 -7.97 10.12
C ILE A 43 8.30 -6.65 9.45
N PHE A 44 7.32 -5.75 9.37
CA PHE A 44 7.52 -4.44 8.76
C PHE A 44 8.47 -3.56 9.55
N THR A 45 8.45 -3.65 10.87
CA THR A 45 9.40 -2.91 11.72
C THR A 45 10.81 -3.46 11.56
N ALA A 46 10.96 -4.79 11.55
CA ALA A 46 12.26 -5.43 11.38
C ALA A 46 12.87 -5.15 10.00
N SER A 47 12.04 -5.05 8.96
CA SER A 47 12.49 -4.74 7.59
C SER A 47 12.60 -3.23 7.33
N GLU A 48 12.33 -2.41 8.35
CA GLU A 48 12.42 -0.94 8.27
C GLU A 48 11.41 -0.31 7.31
N VAL A 49 10.32 -0.99 7.02
CA VAL A 49 9.19 -0.40 6.28
C VAL A 49 8.37 0.49 7.19
N LEU A 50 8.24 0.10 8.47
CA LEU A 50 7.63 0.89 9.51
C LEU A 50 8.65 1.16 10.61
N ALA A 51 8.49 2.28 11.30
CA ALA A 51 9.22 2.60 12.51
C ALA A 51 8.22 2.73 13.65
N SER A 52 8.54 2.11 14.78
CA SER A 52 7.73 2.21 15.99
C SER A 52 8.27 3.36 16.86
N SER A 53 7.39 4.28 17.23
CA SER A 53 7.76 5.42 18.07
C SER A 53 6.56 5.86 18.89
N SER A 54 6.71 5.93 20.21
CA SER A 54 5.68 6.42 21.12
C SER A 54 4.32 5.75 20.92
N GLY A 55 4.31 4.44 20.73
CA GLY A 55 3.09 3.66 20.52
C GLY A 55 2.48 3.79 19.14
N ARG A 56 3.19 4.39 18.20
CA ARG A 56 2.73 4.55 16.82
C ARG A 56 3.65 3.82 15.87
N TYR A 57 3.07 3.35 14.76
CA TYR A 57 3.79 2.73 13.65
C TYR A 57 3.70 3.67 12.47
N LEU A 58 4.84 4.21 12.04
CA LEU A 58 4.92 5.21 11.00
C LEU A 58 5.72 4.68 9.81
N LEU A 59 5.31 5.08 8.60
CA LEU A 59 6.05 4.71 7.40
C LEU A 59 7.42 5.39 7.40
N THR A 60 8.46 4.60 7.14
CA THR A 60 9.80 5.11 6.91
C THR A 60 9.91 5.61 5.45
N GLU A 61 11.06 6.17 5.09
CA GLU A 61 11.35 6.50 3.69
C GLU A 61 11.22 5.25 2.81
N LYS A 62 11.78 4.13 3.26
CA LYS A 62 11.67 2.84 2.57
C LYS A 62 10.20 2.41 2.43
N GLY A 63 9.42 2.57 3.50
CA GLY A 63 8.00 2.25 3.47
C GLY A 63 7.23 3.12 2.48
N ARG A 64 7.51 4.41 2.46
CA ARG A 64 6.87 5.33 1.52
C ARG A 64 7.21 5.00 0.06
N ALA A 65 8.38 4.44 -0.17
CA ALA A 65 8.81 4.05 -1.52
C ALA A 65 7.99 2.88 -2.08
N VAL A 66 7.23 2.18 -1.25
CA VAL A 66 6.32 1.11 -1.71
C VAL A 66 5.06 1.66 -2.36
N PHE A 67 4.77 2.94 -2.20
CA PHE A 67 3.52 3.53 -2.67
C PHE A 67 3.18 3.19 -4.12
N PRO A 68 4.07 3.30 -5.10
CA PRO A 68 3.73 2.95 -6.49
C PRO A 68 3.26 1.51 -6.65
N VAL A 69 3.83 0.58 -5.89
CA VAL A 69 3.42 -0.82 -5.92
C VAL A 69 2.00 -0.97 -5.37
N LEU A 70 1.71 -0.31 -4.25
CA LEU A 70 0.40 -0.41 -3.60
C LEU A 70 -0.70 0.18 -4.46
N ILE A 71 -0.48 1.37 -4.99
CA ILE A 71 -1.53 2.08 -5.75
C ILE A 71 -1.84 1.37 -7.08
N THR A 72 -0.82 0.88 -7.77
CA THR A 72 -1.03 0.18 -9.04
C THR A 72 -1.65 -1.19 -8.83
N ALA A 73 -1.27 -1.90 -7.77
CA ALA A 73 -1.89 -3.18 -7.44
C ALA A 73 -3.35 -3.00 -7.02
N LEU A 74 -3.65 -1.96 -6.25
CA LEU A 74 -5.03 -1.66 -5.85
C LEU A 74 -5.90 -1.34 -7.08
N GLN A 75 -5.40 -0.53 -8.00
CA GLN A 75 -6.10 -0.21 -9.24
C GLN A 75 -6.40 -1.46 -10.05
N TRP A 76 -5.39 -2.31 -10.21
CA TRP A 76 -5.54 -3.56 -10.95
C TRP A 76 -6.60 -4.45 -10.29
N ALA A 77 -6.52 -4.61 -8.97
CA ALA A 77 -7.46 -5.46 -8.25
C ALA A 77 -8.90 -4.95 -8.36
N GLN A 78 -9.11 -3.65 -8.21
CA GLN A 78 -10.46 -3.06 -8.27
C GLN A 78 -11.06 -3.13 -9.68
N ARG A 79 -10.22 -3.10 -10.70
CA ARG A 79 -10.69 -3.20 -12.08
C ARG A 79 -11.13 -4.62 -12.45
N TRP A 80 -10.40 -5.62 -11.98
CA TRP A 80 -10.58 -6.99 -12.43
C TRP A 80 -11.28 -7.91 -11.44
N PHE A 81 -11.39 -7.50 -10.20
CA PHE A 81 -12.03 -8.29 -9.15
C PHE A 81 -13.05 -7.46 -8.40
N THR A 82 -14.20 -8.08 -8.10
CA THR A 82 -15.20 -7.47 -7.22
C THR A 82 -15.00 -8.03 -5.83
N ALA A 83 -14.75 -7.16 -4.86
CA ALA A 83 -14.60 -7.59 -3.47
C ALA A 83 -15.96 -8.07 -2.95
N PRO A 84 -15.99 -9.19 -2.20
CA PRO A 84 -17.23 -9.67 -1.60
C PRO A 84 -17.88 -8.65 -0.67
N GLU A 85 -17.07 -7.80 -0.05
CA GLU A 85 -17.50 -6.72 0.83
C GLU A 85 -17.95 -5.48 0.07
N GLY A 86 -17.85 -5.49 -1.23
CA GLY A 86 -18.60 -4.63 -2.14
C GLY A 86 -18.05 -3.29 -2.50
N GLN A 87 -17.22 -2.62 -1.72
CA GLN A 87 -16.88 -1.24 -2.07
C GLN A 87 -15.43 -1.04 -2.47
N ALA A 88 -15.24 -0.48 -3.67
CA ALA A 88 -13.94 -0.01 -4.11
C ALA A 88 -13.52 1.19 -3.24
N VAL A 89 -12.23 1.25 -2.90
CA VAL A 89 -11.66 2.40 -2.22
C VAL A 89 -11.44 3.50 -3.27
N LEU A 90 -12.11 4.64 -3.08
CA LEU A 90 -11.94 5.77 -3.95
C LEU A 90 -10.89 6.70 -3.36
N LEU A 91 -9.73 6.74 -3.98
CA LEU A 91 -8.64 7.60 -3.56
C LEU A 91 -8.65 8.90 -4.39
N ARG A 92 -8.34 10.00 -3.72
CA ARG A 92 -8.27 11.31 -4.35
C ARG A 92 -6.87 11.88 -4.26
N HIS A 93 -6.45 12.55 -5.31
CA HIS A 93 -5.19 13.29 -5.29
C HIS A 93 -5.44 14.61 -4.56
N THR A 94 -4.79 14.80 -3.43
CA THR A 94 -5.07 15.95 -2.58
C THR A 94 -4.70 17.29 -3.22
N VAL A 95 -3.77 17.27 -4.19
CA VAL A 95 -3.35 18.49 -4.88
C VAL A 95 -4.45 19.03 -5.78
N CYS A 96 -5.15 18.19 -6.51
CA CYS A 96 -6.21 18.64 -7.42
C CYS A 96 -7.62 18.27 -6.94
N GLY A 97 -7.74 17.46 -5.89
CA GLY A 97 -9.01 17.05 -5.32
C GLY A 97 -9.78 16.00 -6.10
N ASN A 98 -9.23 15.50 -7.20
CA ASN A 98 -9.93 14.57 -8.07
C ASN A 98 -9.62 13.12 -7.75
N PRO A 99 -10.59 12.20 -7.97
CA PRO A 99 -10.26 10.79 -8.08
C PRO A 99 -9.27 10.61 -9.24
N PHE A 100 -8.41 9.62 -9.13
CA PHE A 100 -7.35 9.46 -10.12
C PHE A 100 -7.06 7.99 -10.41
N ASP A 101 -6.48 7.77 -11.58
CA ASP A 101 -5.76 6.55 -11.92
C ASP A 101 -4.28 6.88 -11.97
N ALA A 102 -3.47 6.12 -11.23
CA ALA A 102 -2.03 6.30 -11.28
C ALA A 102 -1.51 5.74 -12.61
N VAL A 103 -0.62 6.49 -13.25
CA VAL A 103 0.01 6.06 -14.49
C VAL A 103 1.52 6.09 -14.31
N LEU A 104 2.22 5.14 -14.94
CA LEU A 104 3.68 5.09 -14.90
C LEU A 104 4.24 5.82 -16.09
N THR A 105 5.25 6.65 -15.83
CA THR A 105 5.94 7.38 -16.91
C THR A 105 7.43 7.09 -16.85
N CYS A 106 8.06 7.12 -18.01
CA CYS A 106 9.52 7.01 -18.11
C CYS A 106 10.15 8.32 -17.63
N ASP A 107 11.10 8.25 -16.72
CA ASP A 107 11.80 9.43 -16.23
C ASP A 107 12.80 10.01 -17.24
N GLN A 108 13.06 9.30 -18.33
CA GLN A 108 13.99 9.76 -19.38
C GLN A 108 13.28 10.52 -20.50
N CYS A 109 12.15 10.00 -20.97
CA CYS A 109 11.42 10.62 -22.08
C CYS A 109 10.01 11.09 -21.72
N ALA A 110 9.57 10.85 -20.49
CA ALA A 110 8.26 11.24 -19.97
C ALA A 110 7.06 10.55 -20.65
N ALA A 111 7.30 9.60 -21.55
CA ALA A 111 6.22 8.83 -22.14
C ALA A 111 5.66 7.81 -21.17
N GLY A 112 4.40 7.43 -21.33
CA GLY A 112 3.81 6.37 -20.54
C GLY A 112 4.53 5.05 -20.74
N LEU A 113 4.72 4.29 -19.67
CA LEU A 113 5.37 2.99 -19.71
C LEU A 113 4.35 1.89 -19.98
N ARG A 114 4.61 1.09 -21.00
CA ARG A 114 3.82 -0.10 -21.33
C ARG A 114 4.72 -1.33 -21.27
N GLY A 115 4.14 -2.45 -20.81
CA GLY A 115 4.91 -3.68 -20.69
C GLY A 115 5.52 -4.16 -22.01
N SER A 116 4.85 -3.90 -23.12
CA SER A 116 5.34 -4.29 -24.45
C SER A 116 6.57 -3.47 -24.89
N GLU A 117 6.87 -2.38 -24.20
CA GLU A 117 7.94 -1.46 -24.57
C GLU A 117 9.11 -1.50 -23.59
N VAL A 118 9.13 -2.48 -22.69
CA VAL A 118 10.16 -2.64 -21.67
C VAL A 118 10.97 -3.90 -21.97
N SER A 119 12.28 -3.78 -22.00
CA SER A 119 13.16 -4.91 -22.22
C SER A 119 14.22 -4.97 -21.12
N ALA A 120 14.73 -6.18 -20.87
CA ALA A 120 15.84 -6.40 -19.97
C ALA A 120 17.14 -6.44 -20.79
N GLY A 121 18.14 -5.72 -20.35
CA GLY A 121 19.41 -5.78 -21.04
C GLY A 121 20.24 -4.54 -21.01
#